data_9407ad183e9d98c7b1a4b00a7dedb5c8
#
_entry.id   9407ad183e9d98c7b1a4b00a7dedb5c8
#
_cell.length_a   1.000
_cell.length_b   1.000
_cell.length_c   1.000
_cell.angle_alpha   90.00
_cell.angle_beta   90.00
_cell.angle_gamma   90.00
#
_symmetry.space_group_name_H-M   'P 1'
#
loop_
_entity.id
_entity.type
_entity.pdbx_description
1 polymer ?
#
loop_
_entity_poly.entity_id
_entity_poly.type
_entity_poly.pdbx_seq_one_letter_code
_entity_poly.pdbx_strand_id
1 'polypeptide(L)'
;MAVYTKVYDSYAQAESSVRDLEAAGIPSADISLIANKYVSEQYADVSDVSATSTGAGLGTAVGGGAGFLAGVGLLAIPGLGPVVAAGWFAATLVGAAAGAATGGLIGALVDAGTAEPDAHVYSEAVRRGGTLLTVRTNAASAVQIDGILNRYQPIDPAVRRREYEQTGWREFDPAAKPYTPSQAELDRIRRR
;
A
#
# COMPACT_ATOMS: atom_id res chain seq x y z
N MET A 1 7.07 -3.84 -18.90
CA MET A 1 5.91 -3.79 -17.99
C MET A 1 5.85 -2.41 -17.40
N ALA A 2 4.67 -1.79 -17.36
CA ALA A 2 4.46 -0.53 -16.64
C ALA A 2 3.95 -0.84 -15.23
N VAL A 3 4.34 -0.01 -14.25
CA VAL A 3 3.84 -0.08 -12.87
C VAL A 3 3.08 1.21 -12.59
N TYR A 4 1.89 1.06 -12.06
CA TYR A 4 1.05 2.16 -11.60
C TYR A 4 0.99 2.13 -10.09
N THR A 5 1.30 3.27 -9.48
CA THR A 5 1.30 3.44 -8.02
C THR A 5 0.34 4.54 -7.63
N LYS A 6 -0.58 4.25 -6.73
CA LYS A 6 -1.52 5.21 -6.14
C LYS A 6 -1.60 4.99 -4.63
N VAL A 7 -1.90 6.04 -3.91
CA VAL A 7 -2.21 5.95 -2.48
C VAL A 7 -3.61 6.51 -2.26
N TYR A 8 -4.37 5.88 -1.40
CA TYR A 8 -5.72 6.27 -1.01
C TYR A 8 -5.75 6.63 0.47
N ASP A 9 -6.63 7.55 0.83
CA ASP A 9 -6.82 7.95 2.23
C ASP A 9 -7.47 6.84 3.08
N SER A 10 -8.18 5.89 2.45
CA SER A 10 -8.81 4.79 3.15
C SER A 10 -8.54 3.44 2.50
N TYR A 11 -8.56 2.39 3.32
CA TYR A 11 -8.46 1.00 2.88
C TYR A 11 -9.64 0.62 1.95
N ALA A 12 -10.86 1.08 2.26
CA ALA A 12 -12.05 0.79 1.47
C ALA A 12 -11.97 1.31 0.03
N GLN A 13 -11.36 2.49 -0.19
CA GLN A 13 -11.12 3.02 -1.53
C GLN A 13 -10.13 2.15 -2.32
N ALA A 14 -9.03 1.75 -1.68
CA ALA A 14 -8.04 0.87 -2.29
C ALA A 14 -8.63 -0.51 -2.60
N GLU A 15 -9.39 -1.09 -1.69
CA GLU A 15 -10.07 -2.38 -1.87
C GLU A 15 -11.08 -2.34 -3.02
N SER A 16 -11.83 -1.24 -3.15
CA SER A 16 -12.76 -1.05 -4.27
C SER A 16 -12.03 -0.95 -5.60
N SER A 17 -10.87 -0.27 -5.63
CA SER A 17 -9.99 -0.24 -6.81
C SER A 17 -9.48 -1.64 -7.17
N VAL A 18 -9.09 -2.46 -6.18
CA VAL A 18 -8.64 -3.84 -6.41
C VAL A 18 -9.76 -4.67 -7.05
N ARG A 19 -10.98 -4.61 -6.51
CA ARG A 19 -12.13 -5.35 -7.08
C ARG A 19 -12.42 -4.96 -8.52
N ASP A 20 -12.38 -3.67 -8.84
CA ASP A 20 -12.61 -3.20 -10.22
C ASP A 20 -11.46 -3.61 -11.15
N LEU A 21 -10.21 -3.63 -10.69
CA LEU A 21 -9.06 -4.12 -11.45
C LEU A 21 -9.19 -5.62 -11.75
N GLU A 22 -9.55 -6.43 -10.76
CA GLU A 22 -9.79 -7.87 -10.93
C GLU A 22 -10.96 -8.13 -11.88
N ALA A 23 -12.06 -7.37 -11.75
CA ALA A 23 -13.20 -7.43 -12.67
C ALA A 23 -12.83 -7.02 -14.10
N ALA A 24 -11.83 -6.16 -14.26
CA ALA A 24 -11.26 -5.77 -15.56
C ALA A 24 -10.26 -6.81 -16.13
N GLY A 25 -10.05 -7.93 -15.42
CA GLY A 25 -9.19 -9.02 -15.85
C GLY A 25 -7.71 -8.85 -15.49
N ILE A 26 -7.37 -7.95 -14.59
CA ILE A 26 -6.00 -7.84 -14.07
C ILE A 26 -5.78 -8.96 -13.05
N PRO A 27 -4.78 -9.81 -13.24
CA PRO A 27 -4.50 -10.88 -12.28
C PRO A 27 -4.18 -10.34 -10.89
N SER A 28 -4.73 -10.97 -9.84
CA SER A 28 -4.41 -10.61 -8.45
C SER A 28 -2.91 -10.66 -8.15
N ALA A 29 -2.16 -11.54 -8.83
CA ALA A 29 -0.71 -11.63 -8.74
C ALA A 29 0.04 -10.36 -9.23
N ASP A 30 -0.62 -9.54 -10.04
CA ASP A 30 -0.07 -8.27 -10.57
C ASP A 30 -0.54 -7.05 -9.77
N ILE A 31 -1.37 -7.25 -8.77
CA ILE A 31 -1.85 -6.23 -7.85
C ILE A 31 -1.14 -6.39 -6.51
N SER A 32 -0.78 -5.29 -5.87
CA SER A 32 -0.21 -5.31 -4.52
C SER A 32 -0.78 -4.17 -3.69
N LEU A 33 -1.04 -4.45 -2.42
CA LEU A 33 -1.64 -3.53 -1.48
C LEU A 33 -0.81 -3.50 -0.19
N ILE A 34 -0.52 -2.30 0.30
CA ILE A 34 0.16 -2.08 1.57
C ILE A 34 -0.64 -1.07 2.39
N ALA A 35 -1.04 -1.46 3.58
CA ALA A 35 -1.78 -0.61 4.50
C ALA A 35 -1.16 -0.65 5.90
N ASN A 36 -1.29 0.45 6.63
CA ASN A 36 -0.90 0.47 8.03
C ASN A 36 -1.77 -0.53 8.81
N LYS A 37 -1.15 -1.32 9.70
CA LYS A 37 -1.83 -2.34 10.49
C LYS A 37 -3.04 -1.80 11.26
N TYR A 38 -2.93 -0.63 11.87
CA TYR A 38 -4.01 -0.02 12.65
C TYR A 38 -5.24 0.36 11.83
N VAL A 39 -5.05 0.59 10.53
CA VAL A 39 -6.16 0.89 9.61
C VAL A 39 -6.78 -0.38 9.08
N SER A 40 -5.96 -1.38 8.74
CA SER A 40 -6.46 -2.66 8.22
C SER A 40 -7.20 -3.49 9.26
N GLU A 41 -6.79 -3.48 10.55
CA GLU A 41 -7.49 -4.18 11.63
C GLU A 41 -8.91 -3.65 11.86
N GLN A 42 -9.20 -2.43 11.41
CA GLN A 42 -10.49 -1.79 11.60
C GLN A 42 -11.46 -2.05 10.44
N TYR A 43 -10.94 -2.36 9.25
CA TYR A 43 -11.73 -2.62 8.05
C TYR A 43 -11.77 -4.09 7.66
N ALA A 44 -10.84 -4.88 8.14
CA ALA A 44 -10.89 -6.30 7.98
C ALA A 44 -11.41 -6.90 9.29
N ASP A 45 -12.53 -7.55 9.20
CA ASP A 45 -12.88 -8.67 10.07
C ASP A 45 -11.84 -9.81 9.82
N VAL A 46 -10.57 -9.43 9.84
CA VAL A 46 -9.40 -10.30 9.70
C VAL A 46 -9.05 -10.89 11.07
N SER A 47 -10.06 -11.00 11.93
CA SER A 47 -9.92 -11.61 13.25
C SER A 47 -9.58 -13.11 13.18
N ASP A 48 -9.57 -13.72 12.00
CA ASP A 48 -9.31 -15.16 11.87
C ASP A 48 -8.13 -15.56 10.97
N VAL A 49 -7.36 -14.63 10.43
CA VAL A 49 -6.05 -15.02 9.90
C VAL A 49 -5.05 -15.00 11.04
N SER A 50 -5.15 -16.01 11.87
CA SER A 50 -4.19 -16.34 12.90
C SER A 50 -2.77 -16.16 12.36
N ALA A 51 -1.98 -15.38 13.08
CA ALA A 51 -0.53 -15.29 12.96
C ALA A 51 0.11 -16.65 13.29
N THR A 52 -0.14 -17.63 12.47
CA THR A 52 0.51 -18.95 12.51
C THR A 52 1.05 -19.24 11.13
N SER A 53 2.16 -18.59 10.82
CA SER A 53 3.27 -19.30 10.19
C SER A 53 4.44 -18.34 9.96
N THR A 54 5.40 -18.44 10.81
CA THR A 54 6.79 -18.30 10.45
C THR A 54 7.04 -19.15 9.21
N GLY A 55 7.21 -18.56 8.06
CA GLY A 55 7.59 -19.33 6.88
C GLY A 55 7.12 -18.69 5.59
N ALA A 56 8.07 -18.33 4.74
CA ALA A 56 7.88 -18.01 3.35
C ALA A 56 7.17 -19.18 2.64
N GLY A 57 5.86 -19.17 2.62
CA GLY A 57 5.02 -20.05 1.82
C GLY A 57 4.55 -19.27 0.61
N LEU A 58 5.08 -19.61 -0.55
CA LEU A 58 4.54 -19.23 -1.85
C LEU A 58 3.06 -19.63 -1.91
N GLY A 59 2.18 -18.72 -1.55
CA GLY A 59 0.74 -18.88 -1.70
C GLY A 59 0.37 -18.82 -3.16
N THR A 60 0.34 -19.97 -3.80
CA THR A 60 -0.20 -20.15 -5.13
C THR A 60 -1.68 -19.84 -5.14
N ALA A 61 -2.03 -18.94 -6.01
CA ALA A 61 -3.36 -18.53 -6.38
C ALA A 61 -4.33 -19.67 -6.66
N VAL A 62 -5.56 -19.53 -6.18
CA VAL A 62 -6.73 -19.99 -6.94
C VAL A 62 -7.89 -19.03 -6.67
N GLY A 63 -8.29 -18.28 -7.67
CA GLY A 63 -9.65 -17.94 -8.00
C GLY A 63 -10.43 -16.96 -7.11
N GLY A 64 -10.73 -15.79 -7.65
CA GLY A 64 -11.89 -14.95 -7.29
C GLY A 64 -11.80 -14.27 -5.92
N GLY A 65 -11.95 -12.96 -5.85
CA GLY A 65 -12.15 -12.08 -4.69
C GLY A 65 -11.58 -12.44 -3.31
N ALA A 66 -11.65 -13.69 -2.92
CA ALA A 66 -11.08 -14.21 -1.66
C ALA A 66 -9.58 -14.56 -1.74
N GLY A 67 -9.04 -14.75 -2.94
CA GLY A 67 -7.65 -15.19 -3.13
C GLY A 67 -6.60 -14.11 -2.84
N PHE A 68 -6.94 -12.85 -3.03
CA PHE A 68 -6.04 -11.74 -2.76
C PHE A 68 -5.69 -11.63 -1.27
N LEU A 69 -6.70 -11.84 -0.41
CA LEU A 69 -6.52 -11.77 1.03
C LEU A 69 -5.78 -12.98 1.63
N ALA A 70 -5.74 -14.10 0.93
CA ALA A 70 -5.06 -15.31 1.41
C ALA A 70 -3.51 -15.17 1.45
N GLY A 71 -2.94 -14.19 0.75
CA GLY A 71 -1.51 -13.88 0.73
C GLY A 71 -1.09 -12.71 1.63
N VAL A 72 -1.98 -12.24 2.51
CA VAL A 72 -1.71 -11.09 3.38
C VAL A 72 -0.71 -11.45 4.47
N GLY A 73 0.35 -10.68 4.60
CA GLY A 73 1.37 -10.84 5.62
C GLY A 73 1.58 -9.55 6.44
N LEU A 74 2.05 -9.71 7.66
CA LEU A 74 2.54 -8.61 8.48
C LEU A 74 4.02 -8.37 8.14
N LEU A 75 4.34 -7.14 7.78
CA LEU A 75 5.69 -6.69 7.50
C LEU A 75 6.01 -5.46 8.36
N ALA A 76 7.20 -5.43 8.95
CA ALA A 76 7.69 -4.24 9.63
C ALA A 76 8.59 -3.44 8.69
N ILE A 77 8.17 -2.21 8.37
CA ILE A 77 8.94 -1.29 7.52
C ILE A 77 9.50 -0.17 8.39
N PRO A 78 10.81 0.12 8.32
CA PRO A 78 11.41 1.24 9.04
C PRO A 78 10.65 2.56 8.80
N GLY A 79 10.36 3.28 9.88
CA GLY A 79 9.59 4.53 9.84
C GLY A 79 8.07 4.40 9.69
N LEU A 80 7.57 3.30 9.10
CA LEU A 80 6.13 3.04 9.00
C LEU A 80 5.60 2.20 10.17
N GLY A 81 6.42 1.30 10.70
CA GLY A 81 6.00 0.32 11.69
C GLY A 81 5.37 -0.93 11.06
N PRO A 82 4.48 -1.63 11.79
CA PRO A 82 3.80 -2.81 11.26
C PRO A 82 2.78 -2.42 10.20
N VAL A 83 2.90 -3.03 9.01
CA VAL A 83 1.98 -2.87 7.88
C VAL A 83 1.43 -4.22 7.47
N VAL A 84 0.22 -4.22 6.96
CA VAL A 84 -0.37 -5.36 6.27
C VAL A 84 -0.04 -5.20 4.79
N ALA A 85 0.58 -6.21 4.22
CA ALA A 85 1.03 -6.16 2.84
C ALA A 85 0.67 -7.44 2.10
N ALA A 86 0.22 -7.29 0.85
CA ALA A 86 -0.13 -8.39 -0.03
C ALA A 86 0.38 -8.12 -1.44
N GLY A 87 0.68 -9.19 -2.17
CA GLY A 87 1.06 -9.14 -3.58
C GLY A 87 2.56 -9.02 -3.84
N TRP A 88 2.91 -8.85 -5.10
CA TRP A 88 4.30 -8.89 -5.60
C TRP A 88 5.20 -7.78 -5.02
N PHE A 89 4.67 -6.60 -4.82
CA PHE A 89 5.44 -5.46 -4.31
C PHE A 89 5.84 -5.66 -2.84
N ALA A 90 4.95 -6.30 -2.04
CA ALA A 90 5.27 -6.71 -0.69
C ALA A 90 6.45 -7.69 -0.65
N ALA A 91 6.48 -8.67 -1.56
CA ALA A 91 7.59 -9.61 -1.68
C ALA A 91 8.91 -8.92 -2.08
N THR A 92 8.84 -7.89 -2.94
CA THR A 92 9.99 -7.06 -3.30
C THR A 92 10.55 -6.32 -2.08
N LEU A 93 9.70 -5.77 -1.23
CA LEU A 93 10.11 -5.10 0.00
C LEU A 93 10.81 -6.03 0.98
N VAL A 94 10.33 -7.28 1.13
CA VAL A 94 10.97 -8.29 1.97
C VAL A 94 12.36 -8.63 1.43
N GLY A 95 12.49 -8.80 0.11
CA GLY A 95 13.77 -9.06 -0.54
C GLY A 95 14.76 -7.89 -0.39
N ALA A 96 14.28 -6.67 -0.54
CA ALA A 96 15.08 -5.46 -0.37
C ALA A 96 15.53 -5.24 1.09
N ALA A 97 14.69 -5.55 2.07
CA ALA A 97 15.03 -5.46 3.49
C ALA A 97 16.15 -6.44 3.89
N ALA A 98 16.27 -7.58 3.21
CA ALA A 98 17.35 -8.54 3.42
C ALA A 98 18.70 -8.12 2.80
N GLY A 99 18.69 -7.17 1.85
CA GLY A 99 19.86 -6.81 1.06
C GLY A 99 20.27 -5.34 1.00
N ALA A 100 19.43 -4.40 1.46
CA ALA A 100 19.69 -2.98 1.24
C ALA A 100 19.51 -2.13 2.50
N ALA A 101 20.61 -1.64 3.02
CA ALA A 101 20.66 -0.68 4.11
C ALA A 101 20.10 0.72 3.78
N THR A 102 19.64 0.98 2.56
CA THR A 102 19.34 2.36 2.10
C THR A 102 18.03 2.55 1.34
N GLY A 103 17.26 1.51 0.99
CA GLY A 103 16.13 1.68 0.07
C GLY A 103 14.74 1.70 0.73
N GLY A 104 14.44 0.74 1.56
CA GLY A 104 13.11 0.63 2.16
C GLY A 104 11.97 0.79 1.16
N LEU A 105 10.86 1.34 1.60
CA LEU A 105 9.70 1.60 0.75
C LEU A 105 9.98 2.64 -0.34
N ILE A 106 10.78 3.68 -0.03
CA ILE A 106 11.12 4.73 -0.98
C ILE A 106 11.89 4.14 -2.16
N GLY A 107 12.98 3.40 -1.91
CA GLY A 107 13.77 2.78 -2.97
C GLY A 107 12.93 1.85 -3.85
N ALA A 108 12.08 1.01 -3.24
CA ALA A 108 11.20 0.12 -4.00
C ALA A 108 10.18 0.89 -4.86
N LEU A 109 9.66 2.03 -4.38
CA LEU A 109 8.77 2.88 -5.16
C LEU A 109 9.48 3.55 -6.33
N VAL A 110 10.71 4.02 -6.12
CA VAL A 110 11.55 4.62 -7.18
C VAL A 110 11.90 3.56 -8.23
N ASP A 111 12.31 2.37 -7.81
CA ASP A 111 12.60 1.25 -8.71
C ASP A 111 11.35 0.82 -9.51
N ALA A 112 10.16 1.00 -8.93
CA ALA A 112 8.89 0.79 -9.60
C ALA A 112 8.46 1.95 -10.54
N GLY A 113 9.27 3.02 -10.62
CA GLY A 113 9.03 4.16 -11.52
C GLY A 113 8.31 5.35 -10.89
N THR A 114 8.10 5.36 -9.58
CA THR A 114 7.59 6.53 -8.87
C THR A 114 8.71 7.58 -8.72
N ALA A 115 8.42 8.86 -9.00
CA ALA A 115 9.39 9.92 -8.76
C ALA A 115 9.75 9.98 -7.26
N GLU A 116 11.04 10.11 -6.95
CA GLU A 116 11.55 10.09 -5.57
C GLU A 116 10.81 11.07 -4.64
N PRO A 117 10.54 12.32 -5.04
CA PRO A 117 9.75 13.22 -4.21
C PRO A 117 8.34 12.69 -3.89
N ASP A 118 7.70 11.99 -4.82
CA ASP A 118 6.36 11.42 -4.61
C ASP A 118 6.43 10.15 -3.78
N ALA A 119 7.52 9.37 -3.89
CA ALA A 119 7.77 8.22 -3.04
C ALA A 119 7.85 8.60 -1.56
N HIS A 120 8.47 9.74 -1.22
CA HIS A 120 8.46 10.28 0.14
C HIS A 120 7.04 10.62 0.62
N VAL A 121 6.23 11.28 -0.22
CA VAL A 121 4.83 11.60 0.11
C VAL A 121 4.00 10.35 0.30
N TYR A 122 4.14 9.36 -0.58
CA TYR A 122 3.41 8.10 -0.49
C TYR A 122 3.80 7.31 0.75
N SER A 123 5.08 7.24 1.08
CA SER A 123 5.56 6.60 2.31
C SER A 123 4.99 7.27 3.55
N GLU A 124 5.00 8.61 3.59
CA GLU A 124 4.40 9.36 4.69
C GLU A 124 2.87 9.17 4.76
N ALA A 125 2.19 9.11 3.62
CA ALA A 125 0.75 8.85 3.59
C ALA A 125 0.41 7.47 4.16
N VAL A 126 1.18 6.43 3.79
CA VAL A 126 1.00 5.08 4.37
C VAL A 126 1.31 5.10 5.88
N ARG A 127 2.35 5.79 6.31
CA ARG A 127 2.66 5.96 7.74
C ARG A 127 1.48 6.56 8.51
N ARG A 128 0.79 7.54 7.91
CA ARG A 128 -0.37 8.23 8.51
C ARG A 128 -1.71 7.50 8.31
N GLY A 129 -1.70 6.28 7.79
CA GLY A 129 -2.88 5.44 7.68
C GLY A 129 -3.46 5.30 6.28
N GLY A 130 -2.83 5.89 5.27
CA GLY A 130 -3.19 5.66 3.86
C GLY A 130 -2.87 4.25 3.41
N THR A 131 -3.45 3.87 2.28
CA THR A 131 -3.27 2.56 1.66
C THR A 131 -2.63 2.71 0.29
N LEU A 132 -1.47 2.11 0.12
CA LEU A 132 -0.72 2.06 -1.14
C LEU A 132 -1.22 0.90 -1.99
N LEU A 133 -1.52 1.17 -3.25
CA LEU A 133 -1.87 0.19 -4.27
C LEU A 133 -0.90 0.30 -5.44
N THR A 134 -0.30 -0.82 -5.82
CA THR A 134 0.55 -0.92 -7.01
C THR A 134 0.02 -1.98 -7.95
N VAL A 135 0.06 -1.70 -9.25
CA VAL A 135 -0.43 -2.59 -10.31
C VAL A 135 0.62 -2.70 -11.38
N ARG A 136 1.03 -3.93 -11.71
CA ARG A 136 1.86 -4.21 -12.89
C ARG A 136 0.96 -4.49 -14.09
N THR A 137 1.30 -3.93 -15.25
CA THR A 137 0.56 -4.21 -16.46
C THR A 137 1.41 -4.11 -17.72
N ASN A 138 0.87 -4.65 -18.82
CA ASN A 138 1.39 -4.35 -20.15
C ASN A 138 0.76 -3.02 -20.66
N ALA A 139 1.37 -2.42 -21.66
CA ALA A 139 0.95 -1.12 -22.20
C ALA A 139 -0.49 -1.10 -22.75
N ALA A 140 -1.04 -2.25 -23.16
CA ALA A 140 -2.37 -2.31 -23.75
C ALA A 140 -3.51 -1.99 -22.76
N SER A 141 -3.30 -2.22 -21.48
CA SER A 141 -4.30 -1.98 -20.43
C SER A 141 -4.11 -0.66 -19.68
N ALA A 142 -3.13 0.13 -20.07
CA ALA A 142 -2.69 1.33 -19.31
C ALA A 142 -3.82 2.34 -19.06
N VAL A 143 -4.56 2.72 -20.11
CA VAL A 143 -5.64 3.72 -20.01
C VAL A 143 -6.79 3.22 -19.13
N GLN A 144 -7.13 1.94 -19.27
CA GLN A 144 -8.20 1.32 -18.48
C GLN A 144 -7.83 1.30 -16.99
N ILE A 145 -6.60 0.90 -16.67
CA ILE A 145 -6.09 0.84 -15.29
C ILE A 145 -6.06 2.23 -14.67
N ASP A 146 -5.51 3.23 -15.36
CA ASP A 146 -5.47 4.60 -14.85
C ASP A 146 -6.89 5.13 -14.59
N GLY A 147 -7.84 4.84 -15.48
CA GLY A 147 -9.25 5.20 -15.30
C GLY A 147 -9.88 4.55 -14.06
N ILE A 148 -9.58 3.27 -13.79
CA ILE A 148 -10.08 2.57 -12.61
C ILE A 148 -9.45 3.17 -11.34
N LEU A 149 -8.14 3.33 -11.32
CA LEU A 149 -7.41 3.85 -10.17
C LEU A 149 -7.87 5.26 -9.79
N ASN A 150 -8.09 6.14 -10.78
CA ASN A 150 -8.49 7.52 -10.53
C ASN A 150 -9.96 7.66 -10.09
N ARG A 151 -10.82 6.67 -10.35
CA ARG A 151 -12.24 6.68 -9.94
C ARG A 151 -12.42 6.81 -8.43
N TYR A 152 -11.53 6.23 -7.65
CA TYR A 152 -11.60 6.20 -6.19
C TYR A 152 -10.78 7.31 -5.52
N GLN A 153 -10.50 8.39 -6.25
CA GLN A 153 -9.88 9.61 -5.74
C GLN A 153 -8.57 9.35 -4.96
N PRO A 154 -7.54 8.80 -5.61
CA PRO A 154 -6.25 8.65 -4.98
C PRO A 154 -5.70 10.03 -4.57
N ILE A 155 -4.81 10.06 -3.61
CA ILE A 155 -4.15 11.31 -3.21
C ILE A 155 -3.32 11.87 -4.39
N ASP A 156 -3.41 13.18 -4.58
CA ASP A 156 -2.48 13.92 -5.44
C ASP A 156 -1.20 14.20 -4.61
N PRO A 157 -0.03 13.67 -5.01
CA PRO A 157 1.18 13.83 -4.22
C PRO A 157 1.62 15.29 -4.10
N ALA A 158 1.37 16.13 -5.11
CA ALA A 158 1.75 17.55 -5.05
C ALA A 158 0.87 18.34 -4.08
N VAL A 159 -0.43 18.04 -4.02
CA VAL A 159 -1.35 18.63 -3.06
C VAL A 159 -1.01 18.15 -1.64
N ARG A 160 -0.84 16.83 -1.48
CA ARG A 160 -0.56 16.21 -0.19
C ARG A 160 0.78 16.66 0.39
N ARG A 161 1.79 16.87 -0.45
CA ARG A 161 3.07 17.44 -0.02
C ARG A 161 2.89 18.79 0.64
N ARG A 162 2.16 19.72 0.00
CA ARG A 162 1.89 21.05 0.55
C ARG A 162 1.18 20.99 1.90
N GLU A 163 0.23 20.06 2.06
CA GLU A 163 -0.45 19.84 3.33
C GLU A 163 0.53 19.38 4.42
N TYR A 164 1.43 18.45 4.10
CA TYR A 164 2.43 17.96 5.05
C TYR A 164 3.45 19.04 5.41
N GLU A 165 3.93 19.81 4.44
CA GLU A 165 4.86 20.94 4.65
C GLU A 165 4.31 21.99 5.61
N GLN A 166 3.00 22.25 5.60
CA GLN A 166 2.33 23.13 6.56
C GLN A 166 2.45 22.65 8.02
N THR A 167 2.67 21.35 8.21
CA THR A 167 2.90 20.75 9.53
C THR A 167 4.40 20.64 9.90
N GLY A 168 5.29 21.20 9.07
CA GLY A 168 6.75 21.13 9.26
C GLY A 168 7.40 19.86 8.71
N TRP A 169 6.65 18.99 8.03
CA TRP A 169 7.20 17.86 7.32
C TRP A 169 8.02 18.31 6.11
N ARG A 170 9.13 17.63 5.82
CA ARG A 170 9.98 17.88 4.65
C ARG A 170 10.14 16.64 3.79
N GLU A 171 10.38 15.52 4.42
CA GLU A 171 10.60 14.23 3.77
C GLU A 171 10.23 13.10 4.73
N PHE A 172 10.03 11.91 4.21
CA PHE A 172 9.80 10.72 5.01
C PHE A 172 11.10 10.33 5.73
N ASP A 173 11.02 10.19 7.05
CA ASP A 173 12.14 9.76 7.89
C ASP A 173 11.96 8.28 8.28
N PRO A 174 12.78 7.37 7.76
CA PRO A 174 12.72 5.96 8.12
C PRO A 174 13.14 5.67 9.56
N ALA A 175 13.81 6.62 10.24
CA ALA A 175 14.17 6.51 11.65
C ALA A 175 13.07 7.05 12.58
N ALA A 176 12.04 7.71 12.05
CA ALA A 176 10.93 8.20 12.84
C ALA A 176 10.19 7.05 13.53
N LYS A 177 9.64 7.36 14.71
CA LYS A 177 8.77 6.39 15.41
C LYS A 177 7.54 6.09 14.55
N PRO A 178 7.01 4.85 14.59
CA PRO A 178 5.76 4.52 13.95
C PRO A 178 4.65 5.51 14.35
N TYR A 179 3.88 5.93 13.37
CA TYR A 179 2.76 6.83 13.62
C TYR A 179 1.68 6.10 14.41
N THR A 180 1.29 6.69 15.53
CA THR A 180 0.14 6.21 16.30
C THR A 180 -0.99 7.22 16.11
N PRO A 181 -2.09 6.83 15.44
CA PRO A 181 -3.22 7.72 15.23
C PRO A 181 -3.78 8.22 16.56
N SER A 182 -4.17 9.47 16.64
CA SER A 182 -4.93 10.00 17.76
C SER A 182 -6.36 9.42 17.76
N GLN A 183 -7.02 9.41 18.92
CA GLN A 183 -8.42 8.94 19.01
C GLN A 183 -9.34 9.72 18.06
N ALA A 184 -9.11 11.01 17.89
CA ALA A 184 -9.89 11.84 16.96
C ALA A 184 -9.69 11.43 15.49
N GLU A 185 -8.50 10.98 15.11
CA GLU A 185 -8.22 10.45 13.78
C GLU A 185 -8.85 9.07 13.59
N LEU A 186 -8.74 8.19 14.58
CA LEU A 186 -9.41 6.89 14.58
C LEU A 186 -10.95 7.06 14.46
N ASP A 187 -11.54 8.00 15.19
CA ASP A 187 -12.96 8.28 15.10
C ASP A 187 -13.38 8.90 13.76
N ARG A 188 -12.48 9.63 13.09
CA ARG A 188 -12.71 10.16 11.75
C ARG A 188 -12.65 9.05 10.70
N ILE A 189 -11.70 8.13 10.83
CA ILE A 189 -11.59 6.95 9.97
C ILE A 189 -12.82 6.06 10.12
N ARG A 190 -13.33 5.89 11.35
CA ARG A 190 -14.53 5.09 11.65
C ARG A 190 -15.83 5.65 11.07
N ARG A 191 -15.88 6.93 10.76
CA ARG A 191 -17.09 7.62 10.26
C ARG A 191 -17.13 7.78 8.74
N ARG A 192 -16.08 7.35 8.02
CA ARG A 192 -16.00 7.36 6.55
C ARG A 192 -16.23 5.99 5.96
#